data_10661313e23f716ae8e9481a78601941
#
_entry.id   10661313e23f716ae8e9481a78601941
#
_cell.length_a   1.000
_cell.length_b   1.000
_cell.length_c   1.000
_cell.angle_alpha   90.00
_cell.angle_beta   90.00
_cell.angle_gamma   90.00
#
_symmetry.space_group_name_H-M   'P 1'
#
loop_
_entity.id
_entity.type
_entity.pdbx_description
1 polymer ?
#
loop_
_entity_poly.entity_id
_entity_poly.type
_entity_poly.pdbx_seq_one_letter_code
_entity_poly.pdbx_strand_id
1 'polypeptide(L)'
;MRRSPPTIASQVVNRGPAASPVVPPDPPREAHATGRVTSAPPGRPAILPRPRWRLYLRLPAVHVPGELPAGAGAWASLLERSGLHLAGDPGRGRVAPAAQLPLGFVGEREILDVILGARLPLDEVRERIRAALPTPVELVDLHDVWVGAPSASSAVVAADYRVELAGVPAPVIRLAAESLLAASSLPRERHREKKTQAFDLRPLIVSLSIAAVVPPVGAAADAPMALLRVRLRHRPDAVGRPEDVVSALGEPPAPPLGGELRVLGIVRERLLLTGDAA
;
A
#
# COMPACT_ATOMS: atom_id res chain seq x y z
N MET A 1 -42.10 33.84 36.09
CA MET A 1 -42.47 33.27 37.42
C MET A 1 -42.44 31.77 37.37
N ARG A 2 -41.39 31.15 37.89
CA ARG A 2 -41.40 29.98 38.79
C ARG A 2 -39.94 29.60 39.08
N ARG A 3 -39.70 29.47 40.35
CA ARG A 3 -38.41 29.45 41.07
C ARG A 3 -37.81 28.04 41.02
N SER A 4 -36.49 27.98 40.96
CA SER A 4 -35.65 26.78 41.23
C SER A 4 -35.52 26.54 42.74
N PRO A 5 -35.43 25.30 43.23
CA PRO A 5 -35.06 24.99 44.61
C PRO A 5 -33.56 24.77 44.80
N PRO A 6 -33.03 24.86 46.01
CA PRO A 6 -31.60 24.93 46.30
C PRO A 6 -30.96 23.57 46.54
N THR A 7 -29.67 23.52 46.23
CA THR A 7 -28.73 22.44 46.50
C THR A 7 -28.40 22.29 47.97
N ILE A 8 -28.51 21.08 48.50
CA ILE A 8 -28.06 20.71 49.85
C ILE A 8 -26.65 20.12 49.78
N ALA A 9 -25.69 20.77 50.44
CA ALA A 9 -24.33 20.28 50.60
C ALA A 9 -24.27 19.26 51.75
N SER A 10 -23.83 18.05 51.51
CA SER A 10 -23.50 17.06 52.54
C SER A 10 -22.03 17.14 52.90
N GLN A 11 -21.78 17.49 54.15
CA GLN A 11 -20.46 17.42 54.78
C GLN A 11 -20.07 15.96 55.03
N VAL A 12 -18.93 15.53 54.50
CA VAL A 12 -18.28 14.27 54.84
C VAL A 12 -17.29 14.51 55.98
N VAL A 13 -17.57 13.92 57.14
CA VAL A 13 -16.70 13.93 58.32
C VAL A 13 -15.57 12.93 58.10
N ASN A 14 -14.34 13.44 58.10
CA ASN A 14 -13.11 12.65 57.95
C ASN A 14 -12.71 12.10 59.34
N ARG A 15 -12.81 10.76 59.51
CA ARG A 15 -12.24 10.06 60.68
C ARG A 15 -10.90 9.45 60.25
N GLY A 16 -9.81 9.93 60.85
CA GLY A 16 -8.47 9.42 60.68
C GLY A 16 -8.28 7.96 61.18
N PRO A 17 -7.31 7.21 60.63
CA PRO A 17 -7.08 5.82 60.99
C PRO A 17 -6.35 5.69 62.33
N ALA A 18 -6.81 4.71 63.13
CA ALA A 18 -6.21 4.33 64.42
C ALA A 18 -4.86 3.63 64.20
N ALA A 19 -3.90 3.93 65.06
CA ALA A 19 -2.56 3.35 65.04
C ALA A 19 -2.60 1.86 65.43
N SER A 20 -1.97 1.00 64.60
CA SER A 20 -1.72 -0.40 64.94
C SER A 20 -0.46 -0.58 65.79
N PRO A 21 -0.43 -1.55 66.68
CA PRO A 21 0.73 -1.77 67.56
C PRO A 21 1.91 -2.36 66.81
N VAL A 22 3.11 -1.88 67.14
CA VAL A 22 4.40 -2.33 66.65
C VAL A 22 4.76 -3.66 67.31
N VAL A 23 4.93 -4.71 66.47
CA VAL A 23 5.46 -6.01 66.90
C VAL A 23 6.98 -5.99 66.66
N PRO A 24 7.83 -6.39 67.64
CA PRO A 24 9.28 -6.45 67.41
C PRO A 24 9.69 -7.60 66.49
N PRO A 25 10.79 -7.46 65.73
CA PRO A 25 11.24 -8.47 64.81
C PRO A 25 11.84 -9.67 65.50
N ASP A 26 11.49 -10.88 64.98
CA ASP A 26 12.09 -12.17 65.35
C ASP A 26 13.57 -12.25 64.91
N PRO A 27 14.42 -12.99 65.65
CA PRO A 27 15.82 -13.18 65.28
C PRO A 27 15.98 -14.07 64.06
N PRO A 28 17.07 -13.91 63.30
CA PRO A 28 17.27 -14.65 62.05
C PRO A 28 17.44 -16.15 62.29
N ARG A 29 16.58 -16.95 61.66
CA ARG A 29 16.76 -18.40 61.56
C ARG A 29 17.83 -18.70 60.52
N GLU A 30 18.88 -19.37 60.93
CA GLU A 30 19.87 -19.93 60.00
C GLU A 30 19.20 -20.94 59.04
N ALA A 31 19.10 -20.57 57.79
CA ALA A 31 18.60 -21.42 56.75
C ALA A 31 19.74 -22.29 56.20
N HIS A 32 19.73 -23.56 56.54
CA HIS A 32 20.53 -24.57 55.84
C HIS A 32 20.09 -24.59 54.36
N ALA A 33 20.92 -24.01 53.49
CA ALA A 33 20.73 -24.05 52.07
C ALA A 33 21.10 -25.43 51.49
N THR A 34 20.13 -26.35 51.47
CA THR A 34 20.19 -27.50 50.56
C THR A 34 19.76 -27.01 49.19
N GLY A 35 20.75 -26.66 48.37
CA GLY A 35 20.54 -26.21 46.99
C GLY A 35 19.93 -27.30 46.13
N ARG A 36 18.61 -27.28 46.01
CA ARG A 36 17.94 -28.01 44.92
C ARG A 36 18.09 -27.16 43.66
N VAL A 37 19.08 -27.51 42.83
CA VAL A 37 19.17 -26.94 41.47
C VAL A 37 17.95 -27.45 40.72
N THR A 38 16.88 -26.65 40.72
CA THR A 38 15.76 -26.80 39.77
C THR A 38 16.31 -26.43 38.41
N SER A 39 16.72 -27.43 37.62
CA SER A 39 16.96 -27.23 36.19
C SER A 39 15.65 -26.69 35.61
N ALA A 40 15.71 -25.47 35.09
CA ALA A 40 14.62 -24.89 34.31
C ALA A 40 14.25 -25.88 33.18
N PRO A 41 12.96 -26.10 32.88
CA PRO A 41 12.57 -26.96 31.78
C PRO A 41 13.26 -26.45 30.51
N PRO A 42 13.73 -27.36 29.62
CA PRO A 42 14.37 -26.93 28.37
C PRO A 42 13.44 -25.95 27.68
N GLY A 43 13.90 -24.69 27.50
CA GLY A 43 13.14 -23.64 26.91
C GLY A 43 12.63 -24.10 25.54
N ARG A 44 11.35 -23.93 25.30
CA ARG A 44 10.76 -24.16 23.98
C ARG A 44 11.66 -23.49 22.95
N PRO A 45 12.13 -24.20 21.91
CA PRO A 45 13.04 -23.61 20.94
C PRO A 45 12.42 -22.30 20.45
N ALA A 46 13.18 -21.22 20.54
CA ALA A 46 12.72 -19.91 20.09
C ALA A 46 12.40 -20.05 18.60
N ILE A 47 11.11 -19.96 18.24
CA ILE A 47 10.70 -19.95 16.85
C ILE A 47 11.21 -18.63 16.28
N LEU A 48 12.33 -18.69 15.56
CA LEU A 48 12.89 -17.52 14.89
C LEU A 48 11.83 -16.96 13.92
N PRO A 49 11.64 -15.63 13.90
CA PRO A 49 10.73 -15.01 12.96
C PRO A 49 11.12 -15.38 11.53
N ARG A 50 10.13 -15.80 10.73
CA ARG A 50 10.35 -16.13 9.32
C ARG A 50 10.74 -14.88 8.56
N PRO A 51 11.78 -14.92 7.68
CA PRO A 51 12.24 -13.76 6.94
C PRO A 51 11.17 -13.31 5.94
N ARG A 52 10.91 -12.00 5.90
CA ARG A 52 10.06 -11.35 4.89
C ARG A 52 10.93 -10.58 3.93
N TRP A 53 10.73 -10.83 2.66
CA TRP A 53 11.38 -10.13 1.56
C TRP A 53 10.37 -9.27 0.83
N ARG A 54 10.74 -8.04 0.51
CA ARG A 54 9.96 -7.14 -0.32
C ARG A 54 10.64 -6.98 -1.65
N LEU A 55 9.96 -7.48 -2.69
CA LEU A 55 10.38 -7.41 -4.06
C LEU A 55 9.79 -6.16 -4.70
N TYR A 56 10.60 -5.48 -5.50
CA TYR A 56 10.17 -4.43 -6.40
C TYR A 56 10.34 -4.94 -7.83
N LEU A 57 9.24 -4.97 -8.57
CA LEU A 57 9.17 -5.61 -9.87
C LEU A 57 8.80 -4.59 -10.95
N ARG A 58 9.41 -4.69 -12.13
CA ARG A 58 8.88 -4.08 -13.35
C ARG A 58 8.01 -5.09 -14.06
N LEU A 59 6.76 -4.71 -14.32
CA LEU A 59 5.78 -5.53 -15.01
C LEU A 59 5.41 -4.88 -16.35
N PRO A 60 5.43 -5.60 -17.47
CA PRO A 60 4.96 -5.09 -18.75
C PRO A 60 3.45 -4.90 -18.74
N ALA A 61 2.93 -4.12 -19.68
CA ALA A 61 1.50 -4.11 -19.96
C ALA A 61 1.08 -5.47 -20.52
N VAL A 62 0.04 -6.05 -19.91
CA VAL A 62 -0.61 -7.26 -20.42
C VAL A 62 -2.07 -6.98 -20.68
N HIS A 63 -2.58 -7.48 -21.78
CA HIS A 63 -3.95 -7.21 -22.19
C HIS A 63 -4.85 -8.44 -22.04
N VAL A 64 -4.24 -9.61 -21.88
CA VAL A 64 -4.95 -10.88 -21.70
C VAL A 64 -4.72 -11.41 -20.28
N PRO A 65 -5.78 -11.76 -19.53
CA PRO A 65 -5.62 -12.39 -18.24
C PRO A 65 -4.82 -13.71 -18.34
N GLY A 66 -3.84 -13.88 -17.42
CA GLY A 66 -3.02 -15.09 -17.35
C GLY A 66 -1.65 -15.00 -18.01
N GLU A 67 -1.34 -13.96 -18.78
CA GLU A 67 0.01 -13.72 -19.33
C GLU A 67 1.05 -13.47 -18.21
N LEU A 68 0.63 -12.86 -17.12
CA LEU A 68 1.42 -12.71 -15.89
C LEU A 68 0.72 -13.34 -14.70
N PRO A 69 1.48 -13.72 -13.64
CA PRO A 69 0.88 -14.21 -12.42
C PRO A 69 -0.11 -13.18 -11.84
N ALA A 70 -1.37 -13.54 -11.74
CA ALA A 70 -2.41 -12.75 -11.13
C ALA A 70 -2.71 -13.28 -9.72
N GLY A 71 -2.49 -12.43 -8.70
CA GLY A 71 -2.76 -12.76 -7.31
C GLY A 71 -1.70 -13.63 -6.63
N ALA A 72 -1.87 -13.81 -5.32
CA ALA A 72 -0.88 -14.40 -4.43
C ALA A 72 -0.50 -15.84 -4.79
N GLY A 73 -1.47 -16.69 -5.14
CA GLY A 73 -1.23 -18.11 -5.43
C GLY A 73 -0.40 -18.33 -6.70
N ALA A 74 -0.65 -17.56 -7.76
CA ALA A 74 0.12 -17.65 -9.00
C ALA A 74 1.57 -17.23 -8.79
N TRP A 75 1.80 -16.15 -8.05
CA TRP A 75 3.14 -15.71 -7.65
C TRP A 75 3.84 -16.75 -6.75
N ALA A 76 3.12 -17.34 -5.78
CA ALA A 76 3.69 -18.39 -4.93
C ALA A 76 4.16 -19.56 -5.76
N SER A 77 3.32 -20.11 -6.63
CA SER A 77 3.66 -21.23 -7.52
C SER A 77 4.83 -20.92 -8.46
N LEU A 78 4.93 -19.68 -8.93
CA LEU A 78 6.07 -19.24 -9.74
C LEU A 78 7.37 -19.29 -8.95
N LEU A 79 7.41 -18.70 -7.77
CA LEU A 79 8.60 -18.60 -6.94
C LEU A 79 9.03 -19.96 -6.38
N GLU A 80 8.10 -20.85 -6.04
CA GLU A 80 8.41 -22.21 -5.56
C GLU A 80 9.10 -23.06 -6.64
N ARG A 81 8.77 -22.88 -7.92
CA ARG A 81 9.45 -23.55 -9.02
C ARG A 81 10.94 -23.21 -9.15
N SER A 82 11.39 -22.08 -8.60
CA SER A 82 12.82 -21.72 -8.55
C SER A 82 13.57 -22.33 -7.36
N GLY A 83 12.92 -23.20 -6.59
CA GLY A 83 13.49 -23.80 -5.39
C GLY A 83 13.46 -22.89 -4.14
N LEU A 84 12.68 -21.79 -4.17
CA LEU A 84 12.41 -21.00 -2.98
C LEU A 84 11.36 -21.72 -2.12
N HIS A 85 11.73 -22.09 -0.89
CA HIS A 85 10.78 -22.62 0.07
C HIS A 85 10.03 -21.46 0.73
N LEU A 86 8.79 -21.24 0.29
CA LEU A 86 7.91 -20.25 0.88
C LEU A 86 7.35 -20.74 2.21
N ALA A 87 7.03 -19.81 3.11
CA ALA A 87 6.34 -20.13 4.34
C ALA A 87 4.88 -20.49 4.06
N GLY A 88 4.40 -21.61 4.61
CA GLY A 88 3.03 -22.12 4.40
C GLY A 88 3.04 -23.43 3.62
N ASP A 89 1.87 -23.84 3.14
CA ASP A 89 1.73 -25.05 2.34
C ASP A 89 2.18 -24.81 0.90
N PRO A 90 2.68 -25.82 0.18
CA PRO A 90 3.04 -25.71 -1.23
C PRO A 90 1.87 -25.16 -2.08
N GLY A 91 2.15 -24.23 -2.98
CA GLY A 91 1.17 -23.53 -3.80
C GLY A 91 0.26 -22.53 -3.05
N ARG A 92 0.38 -22.46 -1.72
CA ARG A 92 -0.27 -21.49 -0.83
C ARG A 92 0.71 -20.67 -0.02
N GLY A 93 1.96 -20.62 -0.48
CA GLY A 93 3.02 -19.87 0.17
C GLY A 93 2.62 -18.41 0.44
N ARG A 94 3.21 -17.83 1.48
CA ARG A 94 2.88 -16.46 1.90
C ARG A 94 3.51 -15.44 0.95
N VAL A 95 2.77 -15.11 -0.09
CA VAL A 95 3.07 -14.08 -1.06
C VAL A 95 1.91 -13.09 -1.08
N ALA A 96 2.22 -11.80 -1.05
CA ALA A 96 1.21 -10.75 -1.01
C ALA A 96 1.59 -9.59 -1.93
N PRO A 97 0.95 -9.44 -3.13
CA PRO A 97 1.04 -8.20 -3.89
C PRO A 97 0.51 -7.02 -3.08
N ALA A 98 1.20 -5.88 -3.13
CA ALA A 98 0.77 -4.69 -2.41
C ALA A 98 -0.54 -4.11 -2.96
N ALA A 99 -0.66 -4.07 -4.28
CA ALA A 99 -1.88 -3.71 -4.99
C ALA A 99 -1.88 -4.38 -6.36
N GLN A 100 -3.05 -4.82 -6.81
CA GLN A 100 -3.17 -5.40 -8.16
C GLN A 100 -2.90 -4.34 -9.23
N LEU A 101 -2.07 -4.68 -10.23
CA LEU A 101 -1.88 -3.87 -11.43
C LEU A 101 -3.05 -4.14 -12.39
N PRO A 102 -3.78 -3.11 -12.86
CA PRO A 102 -4.83 -3.30 -13.85
C PRO A 102 -4.27 -3.79 -15.20
N LEU A 103 -5.12 -4.49 -15.97
CA LEU A 103 -4.77 -4.87 -17.35
C LEU A 103 -4.51 -3.62 -18.21
N GLY A 104 -3.55 -3.73 -19.11
CA GLY A 104 -3.12 -2.63 -19.97
C GLY A 104 -2.15 -1.64 -19.32
N PHE A 105 -1.88 -1.76 -18.03
CA PHE A 105 -0.94 -0.88 -17.33
C PHE A 105 0.46 -1.47 -17.31
N VAL A 106 1.46 -0.60 -17.45
CA VAL A 106 2.85 -0.92 -17.12
C VAL A 106 3.07 -0.60 -15.63
N GLY A 107 3.76 -1.50 -14.92
CA GLY A 107 4.23 -1.25 -13.56
C GLY A 107 5.74 -1.09 -13.54
N GLU A 108 6.27 0.06 -13.15
CA GLU A 108 7.74 0.27 -13.10
C GLU A 108 8.34 -0.20 -11.78
N ARG A 109 7.58 -0.15 -10.69
CA ARG A 109 8.05 -0.51 -9.35
C ARG A 109 6.92 -1.10 -8.50
N GLU A 110 6.39 -2.24 -8.95
CA GLU A 110 5.36 -3.00 -8.27
C GLU A 110 5.91 -3.71 -7.04
N ILE A 111 5.13 -3.82 -5.99
CA ILE A 111 5.59 -4.37 -4.71
C ILE A 111 4.95 -5.72 -4.44
N LEU A 112 5.79 -6.70 -4.08
CA LEU A 112 5.39 -8.05 -3.69
C LEU A 112 6.11 -8.44 -2.40
N ASP A 113 5.37 -8.67 -1.30
CA ASP A 113 5.92 -9.23 -0.08
C ASP A 113 5.94 -10.77 -0.17
N VAL A 114 7.08 -11.38 0.19
CA VAL A 114 7.29 -12.84 0.18
C VAL A 114 7.84 -13.25 1.53
N ILE A 115 7.27 -14.29 2.15
CA ILE A 115 7.77 -14.85 3.41
C ILE A 115 8.38 -16.22 3.12
N LEU A 116 9.68 -16.38 3.40
CA LEU A 116 10.38 -17.64 3.23
C LEU A 116 10.24 -18.53 4.48
N GLY A 117 10.33 -19.84 4.28
CA GLY A 117 10.33 -20.84 5.34
C GLY A 117 11.61 -20.82 6.18
N ALA A 118 12.74 -20.44 5.57
CA ALA A 118 14.05 -20.33 6.18
C ALA A 118 14.76 -19.05 5.71
N ARG A 119 15.75 -18.59 6.50
CA ARG A 119 16.60 -17.47 6.11
C ARG A 119 17.65 -17.96 5.11
N LEU A 120 17.75 -17.26 4.00
CA LEU A 120 18.76 -17.44 2.98
C LEU A 120 19.61 -16.18 2.84
N PRO A 121 20.86 -16.25 2.33
CA PRO A 121 21.65 -15.10 1.95
C PRO A 121 20.93 -14.25 0.90
N LEU A 122 21.10 -12.92 0.97
CA LEU A 122 20.45 -11.99 0.06
C LEU A 122 20.70 -12.30 -1.42
N ASP A 123 21.94 -12.62 -1.75
CA ASP A 123 22.32 -12.87 -3.15
C ASP A 123 21.69 -14.17 -3.67
N GLU A 124 21.60 -15.21 -2.83
CA GLU A 124 20.91 -16.45 -3.18
C GLU A 124 19.40 -16.22 -3.42
N VAL A 125 18.75 -15.43 -2.55
CA VAL A 125 17.34 -15.06 -2.76
C VAL A 125 17.17 -14.29 -4.06
N ARG A 126 18.06 -13.32 -4.33
CA ARG A 126 18.03 -12.49 -5.54
C ARG A 126 18.19 -13.32 -6.81
N GLU A 127 19.15 -14.24 -6.83
CA GLU A 127 19.38 -15.10 -7.98
C GLU A 127 18.21 -16.04 -8.25
N ARG A 128 17.69 -16.70 -7.22
CA ARG A 128 16.54 -17.60 -7.37
C ARG A 128 15.28 -16.87 -7.83
N ILE A 129 15.02 -15.65 -7.31
CA ILE A 129 13.90 -14.83 -7.78
C ILE A 129 14.08 -14.49 -9.25
N ARG A 130 15.27 -13.99 -9.65
CA ARG A 130 15.54 -13.64 -11.05
C ARG A 130 15.35 -14.83 -11.99
N ALA A 131 15.80 -16.01 -11.57
CA ALA A 131 15.63 -17.22 -12.36
C ALA A 131 14.16 -17.67 -12.49
N ALA A 132 13.30 -17.31 -11.53
CA ALA A 132 11.89 -17.66 -11.55
C ALA A 132 11.06 -16.73 -12.44
N LEU A 133 11.47 -15.45 -12.56
CA LEU A 133 10.66 -14.44 -13.24
C LEU A 133 10.57 -14.72 -14.75
N PRO A 134 9.36 -14.68 -15.34
CA PRO A 134 9.19 -14.81 -16.78
C PRO A 134 9.62 -13.52 -17.47
N THR A 135 10.24 -13.65 -18.65
CA THR A 135 10.51 -12.49 -19.52
C THR A 135 9.18 -11.88 -20.00
N PRO A 136 9.01 -10.53 -19.94
CA PRO A 136 9.99 -9.49 -19.62
C PRO A 136 9.85 -8.91 -18.19
N VAL A 137 9.43 -9.69 -17.21
CA VAL A 137 9.35 -9.25 -15.80
C VAL A 137 10.76 -9.10 -15.24
N GLU A 138 11.03 -7.97 -14.57
CA GLU A 138 12.34 -7.68 -13.99
C GLU A 138 12.27 -7.46 -12.48
N LEU A 139 13.24 -8.02 -11.75
CA LEU A 139 13.48 -7.67 -10.35
C LEU A 139 14.30 -6.37 -10.30
N VAL A 140 13.63 -5.26 -9.95
CA VAL A 140 14.24 -3.93 -9.83
C VAL A 140 15.04 -3.82 -8.54
N ASP A 141 14.44 -4.31 -7.41
CA ASP A 141 15.04 -4.20 -6.09
C ASP A 141 14.53 -5.30 -5.15
N LEU A 142 15.27 -5.56 -4.03
CA LEU A 142 14.95 -6.60 -3.06
C LEU A 142 15.43 -6.17 -1.67
N HIS A 143 14.48 -6.12 -0.72
CA HIS A 143 14.77 -5.73 0.65
C HIS A 143 14.36 -6.81 1.65
N ASP A 144 15.22 -7.06 2.66
CA ASP A 144 14.85 -7.79 3.88
C ASP A 144 13.98 -6.85 4.74
N VAL A 145 12.77 -7.27 5.05
CA VAL A 145 11.81 -6.47 5.81
C VAL A 145 11.58 -7.12 7.16
N TRP A 146 11.70 -6.32 8.21
CA TRP A 146 11.36 -6.80 9.55
C TRP A 146 9.96 -7.41 9.59
N VAL A 147 9.83 -8.62 10.13
CA VAL A 147 8.58 -9.39 10.12
C VAL A 147 7.42 -8.69 10.86
N GLY A 148 7.72 -7.84 11.83
CA GLY A 148 6.74 -7.01 12.54
C GLY A 148 6.32 -5.73 11.80
N ALA A 149 6.98 -5.37 10.69
CA ALA A 149 6.55 -4.25 9.88
C ALA A 149 5.18 -4.51 9.22
N PRO A 150 4.38 -3.49 8.91
CA PRO A 150 3.15 -3.65 8.15
C PRO A 150 3.40 -4.37 6.82
N SER A 151 2.44 -5.16 6.35
CA SER A 151 2.49 -5.72 5.00
C SER A 151 2.46 -4.60 3.96
N ALA A 152 3.08 -4.82 2.79
CA ALA A 152 3.03 -3.82 1.73
C ALA A 152 1.58 -3.44 1.39
N SER A 153 0.67 -4.43 1.31
CA SER A 153 -0.74 -4.20 0.99
C SER A 153 -1.49 -3.34 2.02
N SER A 154 -1.13 -3.41 3.31
CA SER A 154 -1.73 -2.58 4.35
C SER A 154 -1.07 -1.21 4.50
N ALA A 155 0.13 -1.05 3.95
CA ALA A 155 0.93 0.17 4.05
C ALA A 155 0.78 1.10 2.84
N VAL A 156 0.17 0.66 1.73
CA VAL A 156 -0.04 1.51 0.54
C VAL A 156 -0.96 2.66 0.89
N VAL A 157 -0.49 3.88 0.68
CA VAL A 157 -1.24 5.12 0.94
C VAL A 157 -1.51 5.93 -0.33
N ALA A 158 -0.69 5.75 -1.37
CA ALA A 158 -0.86 6.42 -2.66
C ALA A 158 -0.11 5.66 -3.76
N ALA A 159 -0.33 6.09 -5.01
CA ALA A 159 0.43 5.63 -6.17
C ALA A 159 0.69 6.80 -7.11
N ASP A 160 1.88 6.79 -7.74
CA ASP A 160 2.25 7.72 -8.80
C ASP A 160 1.98 7.09 -10.16
N TYR A 161 1.32 7.85 -11.01
CA TYR A 161 0.98 7.43 -12.37
C TYR A 161 1.48 8.43 -13.41
N ARG A 162 1.85 7.91 -14.55
CA ARG A 162 2.13 8.63 -15.79
C ARG A 162 1.18 8.15 -16.87
N VAL A 163 0.47 9.09 -17.51
CA VAL A 163 -0.49 8.79 -18.58
C VAL A 163 -0.09 9.55 -19.84
N GLU A 164 0.06 8.84 -20.95
CA GLU A 164 0.33 9.42 -22.26
C GLU A 164 -1.00 9.75 -22.94
N LEU A 165 -1.13 11.01 -23.35
CA LEU A 165 -2.36 11.56 -23.89
C LEU A 165 -2.15 12.11 -25.31
N ALA A 166 -3.12 11.87 -26.20
CA ALA A 166 -3.15 12.38 -27.57
C ALA A 166 -4.52 13.01 -27.88
N GLY A 167 -4.60 13.67 -29.04
CA GLY A 167 -5.82 14.24 -29.61
C GLY A 167 -6.18 15.66 -29.09
N VAL A 168 -5.63 16.08 -27.95
CA VAL A 168 -5.85 17.40 -27.37
C VAL A 168 -4.52 18.05 -27.01
N PRO A 169 -4.29 19.34 -27.33
CA PRO A 169 -3.06 20.05 -26.99
C PRO A 169 -2.85 20.19 -25.49
N ALA A 170 -1.59 20.06 -25.03
CA ALA A 170 -1.22 20.12 -23.61
C ALA A 170 -1.70 21.39 -22.89
N PRO A 171 -1.70 22.61 -23.46
CA PRO A 171 -2.23 23.80 -22.79
C PRO A 171 -3.72 23.69 -22.44
N VAL A 172 -4.52 23.06 -23.32
CA VAL A 172 -5.97 22.86 -23.08
C VAL A 172 -6.18 21.86 -21.94
N ILE A 173 -5.44 20.74 -21.96
CA ILE A 173 -5.49 19.73 -20.89
C ILE A 173 -5.04 20.34 -19.55
N ARG A 174 -4.06 21.26 -19.56
CA ARG A 174 -3.58 21.95 -18.35
C ARG A 174 -4.67 22.81 -17.73
N LEU A 175 -5.39 23.61 -18.52
CA LEU A 175 -6.53 24.39 -18.03
C LEU A 175 -7.61 23.51 -17.41
N ALA A 176 -7.91 22.38 -18.05
CA ALA A 176 -8.84 21.39 -17.49
C ALA A 176 -8.33 20.83 -16.15
N ALA A 177 -7.05 20.48 -16.06
CA ALA A 177 -6.43 19.98 -14.84
C ALA A 177 -6.46 21.02 -13.70
N GLU A 178 -6.19 22.30 -14.01
CA GLU A 178 -6.30 23.40 -13.04
C GLU A 178 -7.72 23.56 -12.52
N SER A 179 -8.72 23.43 -13.38
CA SER A 179 -10.14 23.46 -12.99
C SER A 179 -10.51 22.29 -12.06
N LEU A 180 -9.99 21.08 -12.32
CA LEU A 180 -10.18 19.93 -11.41
C LEU A 180 -9.53 20.19 -10.04
N LEU A 181 -8.34 20.77 -10.02
CA LEU A 181 -7.64 21.08 -8.77
C LEU A 181 -8.31 22.19 -7.97
N ALA A 182 -8.94 23.15 -8.64
CA ALA A 182 -9.69 24.25 -8.02
C ALA A 182 -11.06 23.83 -7.47
N ALA A 183 -11.61 22.73 -7.96
CA ALA A 183 -12.92 22.23 -7.52
C ALA A 183 -12.86 21.78 -6.05
N SER A 184 -13.90 22.07 -5.30
CA SER A 184 -14.05 21.60 -3.91
C SER A 184 -14.44 20.12 -3.82
N SER A 185 -15.13 19.60 -4.83
CA SER A 185 -15.61 18.23 -4.94
C SER A 185 -15.70 17.81 -6.41
N LEU A 186 -15.44 16.53 -6.68
CA LEU A 186 -15.57 15.91 -8.00
C LEU A 186 -16.33 14.59 -7.85
N PRO A 187 -17.67 14.64 -7.73
CA PRO A 187 -18.46 13.42 -7.54
C PRO A 187 -18.34 12.50 -8.75
N ARG A 188 -18.15 11.20 -8.47
CA ARG A 188 -18.02 10.12 -9.46
C ARG A 188 -18.77 8.89 -9.01
N GLU A 189 -19.06 8.03 -9.97
CA GLU A 189 -19.68 6.73 -9.72
C GLU A 189 -18.85 5.62 -10.34
N ARG A 190 -18.71 4.51 -9.62
CA ARG A 190 -18.14 3.26 -10.13
C ARG A 190 -19.19 2.17 -10.13
N HIS A 191 -19.35 1.57 -11.29
CA HIS A 191 -20.21 0.40 -11.43
C HIS A 191 -19.37 -0.87 -11.21
N ARG A 192 -19.78 -1.68 -10.23
CA ARG A 192 -19.20 -3.02 -9.97
C ARG A 192 -20.35 -4.03 -9.99
N GLU A 193 -20.38 -4.89 -11.02
CA GLU A 193 -21.38 -5.92 -11.20
C GLU A 193 -22.83 -5.44 -10.91
N LYS A 194 -23.30 -5.54 -9.67
CA LYS A 194 -24.65 -5.16 -9.23
C LYS A 194 -24.70 -3.94 -8.31
N LYS A 195 -23.57 -3.26 -8.09
CA LYS A 195 -23.50 -2.13 -7.16
C LYS A 195 -22.88 -0.92 -7.84
N THR A 196 -23.55 0.23 -7.71
CA THR A 196 -22.98 1.55 -8.00
C THR A 196 -22.47 2.14 -6.70
N GLN A 197 -21.21 2.55 -6.68
CA GLN A 197 -20.58 3.22 -5.56
C GLN A 197 -20.27 4.65 -5.94
N ALA A 198 -20.92 5.61 -5.30
CA ALA A 198 -20.58 7.02 -5.40
C ALA A 198 -19.36 7.32 -4.53
N PHE A 199 -18.49 8.19 -5.02
CA PHE A 199 -17.30 8.67 -4.29
C PHE A 199 -16.91 10.05 -4.79
N ASP A 200 -16.10 10.77 -4.00
CA ASP A 200 -15.52 12.06 -4.41
C ASP A 200 -14.07 11.83 -4.89
N LEU A 201 -13.79 12.16 -6.14
CA LEU A 201 -12.45 12.03 -6.73
C LEU A 201 -11.50 13.13 -6.23
N ARG A 202 -11.99 14.34 -5.89
CA ARG A 202 -11.12 15.47 -5.55
C ARG A 202 -10.15 15.18 -4.38
N PRO A 203 -10.59 14.67 -3.23
CA PRO A 203 -9.68 14.35 -2.12
C PRO A 203 -8.72 13.19 -2.43
N LEU A 204 -8.95 12.42 -3.50
CA LEU A 204 -8.05 11.36 -3.93
C LEU A 204 -6.89 11.88 -4.80
N ILE A 205 -7.01 13.07 -5.38
CA ILE A 205 -5.93 13.72 -6.17
C ILE A 205 -5.00 14.46 -5.19
N VAL A 206 -3.77 13.94 -5.01
CA VAL A 206 -2.74 14.60 -4.19
C VAL A 206 -1.99 15.65 -5.00
N SER A 207 -1.58 15.28 -6.22
CA SER A 207 -0.94 16.17 -7.18
C SER A 207 -1.33 15.79 -8.60
N LEU A 208 -1.37 16.78 -9.47
CA LEU A 208 -1.70 16.62 -10.89
C LEU A 208 -0.88 17.63 -11.68
N SER A 209 -0.19 17.21 -12.72
CA SER A 209 0.57 18.09 -13.62
C SER A 209 0.52 17.58 -15.05
N ILE A 210 0.60 18.53 -15.99
CA ILE A 210 0.60 18.27 -17.43
C ILE A 210 1.88 18.83 -18.04
N ALA A 211 2.67 17.97 -18.67
CA ALA A 211 3.79 18.36 -19.49
C ALA A 211 3.46 18.21 -20.97
N ALA A 212 3.88 19.17 -21.79
CA ALA A 212 3.79 19.04 -23.24
C ALA A 212 4.83 18.01 -23.72
N VAL A 213 4.44 17.18 -24.67
CA VAL A 213 5.35 16.32 -25.42
C VAL A 213 5.42 16.90 -26.84
N VAL A 214 6.65 17.12 -27.32
CA VAL A 214 6.87 17.52 -28.72
C VAL A 214 7.15 16.24 -29.51
N PRO A 215 6.22 15.79 -30.34
CA PRO A 215 6.45 14.63 -31.16
C PRO A 215 7.61 14.88 -32.14
N PRO A 216 8.43 13.88 -32.47
CA PRO A 216 9.45 14.03 -33.49
C PRO A 216 8.83 14.39 -34.84
N VAL A 217 9.59 15.08 -35.69
CA VAL A 217 9.16 15.41 -37.04
C VAL A 217 8.82 14.13 -37.80
N GLY A 218 7.61 14.08 -38.38
CA GLY A 218 7.11 12.90 -39.07
C GLY A 218 6.45 11.86 -38.16
N ALA A 219 6.22 12.18 -36.89
CA ALA A 219 5.46 11.31 -36.00
C ALA A 219 4.04 11.04 -36.52
N ALA A 220 3.51 9.87 -36.21
CA ALA A 220 2.14 9.51 -36.55
C ALA A 220 1.13 10.49 -35.92
N ALA A 221 -0.05 10.63 -36.53
CA ALA A 221 -1.11 11.55 -36.06
C ALA A 221 -1.61 11.24 -34.63
N ASP A 222 -1.31 10.07 -34.12
CA ASP A 222 -1.65 9.59 -32.78
C ASP A 222 -0.47 9.63 -31.78
N ALA A 223 0.64 10.31 -32.16
CA ALA A 223 1.74 10.50 -31.24
C ALA A 223 1.31 11.24 -29.95
N PRO A 224 1.95 10.96 -28.81
CA PRO A 224 1.60 11.63 -27.57
C PRO A 224 1.84 13.15 -27.66
N MET A 225 0.86 13.94 -27.22
CA MET A 225 0.91 15.41 -27.19
C MET A 225 1.06 15.96 -25.79
N ALA A 226 0.67 15.18 -24.79
CA ALA A 226 0.76 15.54 -23.40
C ALA A 226 1.08 14.34 -22.51
N LEU A 227 1.80 14.61 -21.43
CA LEU A 227 2.10 13.67 -20.38
C LEU A 227 1.43 14.16 -19.10
N LEU A 228 0.44 13.41 -18.63
CA LEU A 228 -0.19 13.64 -17.35
C LEU A 228 0.58 12.85 -16.29
N ARG A 229 1.00 13.52 -15.23
CA ARG A 229 1.51 12.88 -14.01
C ARG A 229 0.56 13.16 -12.88
N VAL A 230 0.16 12.10 -12.18
CA VAL A 230 -0.80 12.22 -11.10
C VAL A 230 -0.42 11.30 -9.94
N ARG A 231 -0.48 11.86 -8.71
CA ARG A 231 -0.42 11.07 -7.47
C ARG A 231 -1.83 10.91 -6.94
N LEU A 232 -2.23 9.67 -6.73
CA LEU A 232 -3.56 9.30 -6.29
C LEU A 232 -3.52 8.56 -4.96
N ARG A 233 -4.39 8.95 -4.02
CA ARG A 233 -4.52 8.30 -2.73
C ARG A 233 -5.13 6.91 -2.85
N HIS A 234 -4.62 6.05 -1.99
CA HIS A 234 -5.13 4.71 -1.76
C HIS A 234 -5.73 4.69 -0.34
N ARG A 235 -7.06 4.73 -0.25
CA ARG A 235 -7.79 4.73 1.02
C ARG A 235 -8.61 3.46 1.13
N PRO A 236 -8.94 3.01 2.36
CA PRO A 236 -9.77 1.81 2.54
C PRO A 236 -11.16 1.92 1.90
N ASP A 237 -11.72 3.13 1.89
CA ASP A 237 -13.06 3.45 1.36
C ASP A 237 -13.04 3.77 -0.14
N ALA A 238 -11.94 4.32 -0.66
CA ALA A 238 -11.82 4.69 -2.06
C ALA A 238 -10.35 4.72 -2.54
N VAL A 239 -10.14 4.17 -3.73
CA VAL A 239 -8.83 4.18 -4.41
C VAL A 239 -8.92 5.09 -5.61
N GLY A 240 -8.04 6.11 -5.69
CA GLY A 240 -7.90 6.95 -6.87
C GLY A 240 -7.40 6.15 -8.07
N ARG A 241 -8.02 6.34 -9.22
CA ARG A 241 -7.60 5.69 -10.47
C ARG A 241 -7.30 6.74 -11.54
N PRO A 242 -6.25 6.56 -12.34
CA PRO A 242 -5.91 7.53 -13.38
C PRO A 242 -7.00 7.66 -14.44
N GLU A 243 -7.76 6.60 -14.72
CA GLU A 243 -8.89 6.64 -15.67
C GLU A 243 -10.01 7.58 -15.21
N ASP A 244 -10.30 7.64 -13.90
CA ASP A 244 -11.29 8.58 -13.36
C ASP A 244 -10.83 10.04 -13.52
N VAL A 245 -9.51 10.28 -13.41
CA VAL A 245 -8.92 11.61 -13.63
C VAL A 245 -9.01 12.00 -15.11
N VAL A 246 -8.65 11.08 -16.01
CA VAL A 246 -8.75 11.33 -17.46
C VAL A 246 -10.20 11.61 -17.88
N SER A 247 -11.16 10.83 -17.39
CA SER A 247 -12.59 11.10 -17.63
C SER A 247 -12.99 12.49 -17.12
N ALA A 248 -12.55 12.85 -15.92
CA ALA A 248 -12.85 14.14 -15.31
C ALA A 248 -12.29 15.34 -16.12
N LEU A 249 -11.18 15.18 -16.84
CA LEU A 249 -10.65 16.25 -17.70
C LEU A 249 -11.60 16.61 -18.85
N GLY A 250 -12.44 15.69 -19.29
CA GLY A 250 -13.45 15.93 -20.35
C GLY A 250 -14.82 16.35 -19.84
N GLU A 251 -15.03 16.50 -18.53
CA GLU A 251 -16.32 16.74 -17.91
C GLU A 251 -16.31 17.99 -17.01
N PRO A 252 -17.48 18.64 -16.78
CA PRO A 252 -17.56 19.75 -15.82
C PRO A 252 -16.99 19.36 -14.44
N PRO A 253 -16.28 20.26 -13.72
CA PRO A 253 -16.11 21.68 -13.98
C PRO A 253 -15.01 22.06 -14.99
N ALA A 254 -14.34 21.07 -15.63
CA ALA A 254 -13.33 21.35 -16.64
C ALA A 254 -13.95 22.02 -17.88
N PRO A 255 -13.24 22.94 -18.54
CA PRO A 255 -13.67 23.52 -19.81
C PRO A 255 -13.70 22.46 -20.92
N PRO A 256 -14.50 22.66 -21.99
CA PRO A 256 -14.51 21.77 -23.14
C PRO A 256 -13.11 21.61 -23.76
N LEU A 257 -12.71 20.38 -24.02
CA LEU A 257 -11.38 20.07 -24.57
C LEU A 257 -11.22 20.44 -26.06
N GLY A 258 -12.34 20.64 -26.77
CA GLY A 258 -12.33 20.96 -28.20
C GLY A 258 -11.86 19.83 -29.12
N GLY A 259 -11.65 18.65 -28.59
CA GLY A 259 -11.23 17.45 -29.30
C GLY A 259 -11.40 16.18 -28.46
N GLU A 260 -11.21 15.03 -29.10
CA GLU A 260 -11.27 13.72 -28.41
C GLU A 260 -9.95 13.43 -27.68
N LEU A 261 -10.00 13.34 -26.36
CA LEU A 261 -8.85 12.95 -25.54
C LEU A 261 -8.65 11.43 -25.61
N ARG A 262 -7.49 10.99 -26.08
CA ARG A 262 -7.14 9.58 -26.18
C ARG A 262 -6.00 9.25 -25.22
N VAL A 263 -6.14 8.10 -24.53
CA VAL A 263 -5.10 7.52 -23.69
C VAL A 263 -4.29 6.53 -24.54
N LEU A 264 -2.99 6.75 -24.65
CA LEU A 264 -2.08 5.87 -25.37
C LEU A 264 -1.44 4.83 -24.47
N GLY A 265 -1.21 5.17 -23.21
CA GLY A 265 -0.62 4.28 -22.23
C GLY A 265 -0.75 4.81 -20.82
N ILE A 266 -0.80 3.89 -19.85
CA ILE A 266 -0.80 4.19 -18.43
C ILE A 266 0.32 3.40 -17.77
N VAL A 267 1.15 4.12 -17.04
CA VAL A 267 2.25 3.57 -16.25
C VAL A 267 2.01 3.88 -14.79
N ARG A 268 2.01 2.85 -13.94
CA ARG A 268 2.15 3.04 -12.50
C ARG A 268 3.64 3.09 -12.18
N GLU A 269 4.15 4.29 -11.94
CA GLU A 269 5.58 4.50 -11.71
C GLU A 269 6.01 3.88 -10.37
N ARG A 270 5.17 4.00 -9.34
CA ARG A 270 5.42 3.37 -8.03
C ARG A 270 4.18 3.39 -7.13
N LEU A 271 4.19 2.49 -6.16
CA LEU A 271 3.34 2.51 -4.99
C LEU A 271 4.07 3.23 -3.85
N LEU A 272 3.37 4.08 -3.11
CA LEU A 272 3.88 4.79 -1.94
C LEU A 272 3.35 4.11 -0.67
N LEU A 273 4.26 3.73 0.22
CA LEU A 273 3.93 3.14 1.50
C LEU A 273 3.89 4.21 2.60
N THR A 274 3.24 3.90 3.71
CA THR A 274 3.31 4.73 4.90
C THR A 274 4.77 4.97 5.28
N GLY A 275 5.19 6.22 5.36
CA GLY A 275 6.58 6.63 5.56
C GLY A 275 7.29 7.14 4.30
N ASP A 276 6.84 6.75 3.09
CA ASP A 276 7.39 7.28 1.82
C ASP A 276 6.73 8.59 1.41
N ALA A 277 5.62 8.93 2.03
CA ALA A 277 4.73 10.03 1.60
C ALA A 277 5.09 11.38 2.24
N ALA A 278 6.38 11.63 2.48
CA ALA A 278 6.85 12.95 2.92
C ALA A 278 7.09 13.90 1.73
#